data_a7287cc5c1db9034fb4c180f51345dc3
#
_entry.id   a7287cc5c1db9034fb4c180f51345dc3
#
_cell.length_a   1.000
_cell.length_b   1.000
_cell.length_c   1.000
_cell.angle_alpha   90.00
_cell.angle_beta   90.00
_cell.angle_gamma   90.00
#
_symmetry.space_group_name_H-M   'P 1'
#
loop_
_entity.id
_entity.type
_entity.pdbx_description
1 polymer ?
#
loop_
_entity_poly.entity_id
_entity_poly.type
_entity_poly.pdbx_seq_one_letter_code
_entity_poly.pdbx_strand_id
1 'polypeptide(L)'
;MPMLMELLKQKVELGILEPLSAPYSNRWFTVPKKNGTLRFIQDLQPVNKVTIHNTGVGPSIDEFAEAFAGRSIYSVGDLYSGYDQFQLAVESRDITTMRTPLGLVWMCTLP
;
A
#
# COMPACT_ATOMS: atom_id res chain seq x y z
N MET A 1 -21.52 -3.18 5.81
CA MET A 1 -21.10 -3.35 4.41
C MET A 1 -20.40 -4.68 4.23
N PRO A 2 -21.10 -5.70 3.67
CA PRO A 2 -20.51 -7.04 3.56
C PRO A 2 -19.26 -7.09 2.69
N MET A 3 -19.22 -6.32 1.58
CA MET A 3 -18.07 -6.28 0.68
C MET A 3 -16.82 -5.73 1.36
N LEU A 4 -16.95 -4.68 2.19
CA LEU A 4 -15.85 -4.13 2.97
C LEU A 4 -15.33 -5.13 3.99
N MET A 5 -16.22 -5.81 4.70
CA MET A 5 -15.83 -6.82 5.69
C MET A 5 -15.07 -7.98 5.06
N GLU A 6 -15.50 -8.43 3.89
CA GLU A 6 -14.80 -9.48 3.15
C GLU A 6 -13.42 -9.04 2.72
N LEU A 7 -13.29 -7.81 2.21
CA LEU A 7 -12.00 -7.26 1.81
C LEU A 7 -11.03 -7.20 2.98
N LEU A 8 -11.48 -6.72 4.13
CA LEU A 8 -10.65 -6.62 5.33
C LEU A 8 -10.25 -8.01 5.87
N LYS A 9 -11.20 -8.95 5.92
CA LYS A 9 -10.93 -10.32 6.34
C LYS A 9 -9.92 -11.00 5.43
N GLN A 10 -10.04 -10.82 4.13
CA GLN A 10 -9.10 -11.36 3.16
C GLN A 10 -7.69 -10.81 3.40
N LYS A 11 -7.55 -9.52 3.66
CA LYS A 11 -6.25 -8.90 3.95
C LYS A 11 -5.63 -9.46 5.24
N VAL A 12 -6.46 -9.70 6.26
CA VAL A 12 -5.97 -10.33 7.51
C VAL A 12 -5.50 -11.76 7.26
N GLU A 13 -6.24 -12.54 6.50
CA GLU A 13 -5.87 -13.91 6.16
C GLU A 13 -4.58 -13.99 5.36
N LEU A 14 -4.35 -13.03 4.47
CA LEU A 14 -3.14 -12.95 3.65
C LEU A 14 -1.91 -12.43 4.43
N GLY A 15 -2.10 -12.00 5.68
CA GLY A 15 -1.00 -11.45 6.49
C GLY A 15 -0.62 -10.02 6.14
N ILE A 16 -1.46 -9.31 5.39
CA ILE A 16 -1.25 -7.90 5.02
C ILE A 16 -1.64 -6.99 6.19
N LEU A 17 -2.70 -7.32 6.91
CA LEU A 17 -3.18 -6.61 8.09
C LEU A 17 -3.10 -7.52 9.32
N GLU A 18 -2.89 -6.92 10.47
CA GLU A 18 -2.83 -7.63 11.75
C GLU A 18 -3.58 -6.83 12.81
N PRO A 19 -4.49 -7.47 13.60
CA PRO A 19 -5.18 -6.79 14.69
C PRO A 19 -4.22 -6.41 15.82
N LEU A 20 -4.46 -5.27 16.46
CA LEU A 20 -3.67 -4.78 17.60
C LEU A 20 -4.43 -3.76 18.43
N SER A 21 -3.80 -3.29 19.51
CA SER A 21 -4.20 -2.11 20.26
C SER A 21 -3.12 -1.05 20.13
N ALA A 22 -3.51 0.17 19.77
CA ALA A 22 -2.57 1.27 19.62
C ALA A 22 -3.25 2.61 19.95
N PRO A 23 -2.48 3.60 20.45
CA PRO A 23 -3.04 4.92 20.77
C PRO A 23 -3.27 5.82 19.56
N TYR A 24 -2.74 5.47 18.40
CA TYR A 24 -2.79 6.26 17.17
C TYR A 24 -3.52 5.50 16.07
N SER A 25 -4.26 6.22 15.24
CA SER A 25 -4.92 5.61 14.08
C SER A 25 -5.00 6.60 12.91
N ASN A 26 -4.82 6.08 11.71
CA ASN A 26 -4.98 6.83 10.46
C ASN A 26 -6.41 6.72 9.96
N ARG A 27 -6.79 7.67 9.11
CA ARG A 27 -8.05 7.62 8.37
C ARG A 27 -7.92 6.67 7.20
N TRP A 28 -9.05 6.13 6.79
CA TRP A 28 -9.14 5.29 5.61
C TRP A 28 -10.48 5.48 4.93
N PHE A 29 -10.55 5.15 3.65
CA PHE A 29 -11.80 5.17 2.89
C PHE A 29 -11.74 4.16 1.77
N THR A 30 -12.88 3.90 1.14
CA THR A 30 -12.99 2.98 0.01
C THR A 30 -13.48 3.72 -1.23
N VAL A 31 -13.01 3.28 -2.39
CA VAL A 31 -13.41 3.81 -3.68
C VAL A 31 -13.89 2.64 -4.54
N PRO A 32 -15.09 2.73 -5.15
CA PRO A 32 -15.56 1.66 -6.03
C PRO A 32 -14.71 1.59 -7.30
N LYS A 33 -14.40 0.36 -7.70
CA LYS A 33 -13.74 0.09 -8.98
C LYS A 33 -14.78 -0.12 -10.08
N LYS A 34 -14.33 0.00 -11.33
CA LYS A 34 -15.20 -0.22 -12.50
C LYS A 34 -15.82 -1.62 -12.53
N ASN A 35 -15.15 -2.63 -11.97
CA ASN A 35 -15.62 -4.01 -11.93
C ASN A 35 -16.54 -4.32 -10.75
N GLY A 36 -16.98 -3.31 -10.00
CA GLY A 36 -17.88 -3.46 -8.85
C GLY A 36 -17.21 -3.80 -7.53
N THR A 37 -15.91 -4.02 -7.51
CA THR A 37 -15.16 -4.24 -6.26
C THR A 37 -14.74 -2.91 -5.63
N LEU A 38 -14.33 -2.96 -4.35
CA LEU A 38 -13.87 -1.79 -3.62
C LEU A 38 -12.35 -1.72 -3.59
N ARG A 39 -11.82 -0.49 -3.73
CA ARG A 39 -10.42 -0.20 -3.46
C ARG A 39 -10.32 0.39 -2.05
N PHE A 40 -9.49 -0.21 -1.23
CA PHE A 40 -9.20 0.28 0.11
C PHE A 40 -8.05 1.29 0.06
N ILE A 41 -8.27 2.48 0.62
CA ILE A 41 -7.27 3.55 0.62
C ILE A 41 -7.03 4.00 2.05
N GLN A 42 -5.78 3.98 2.46
CA GLN A 42 -5.34 4.47 3.76
C GLN A 42 -4.74 5.88 3.59
N ASP A 43 -5.18 6.82 4.44
CA ASP A 43 -4.65 8.17 4.43
C ASP A 43 -3.43 8.26 5.34
N LEU A 44 -2.25 8.27 4.74
CA LEU A 44 -0.98 8.41 5.45
C LEU A 44 -0.38 9.82 5.33
N GLN A 45 -1.14 10.80 4.89
CA GLN A 45 -0.63 12.18 4.78
C GLN A 45 -0.05 12.72 6.09
N PRO A 46 -0.71 12.52 7.26
CA PRO A 46 -0.11 12.96 8.52
C PRO A 46 1.21 12.26 8.85
N VAL A 47 1.32 10.97 8.53
CA VAL A 47 2.55 10.18 8.73
C VAL A 47 3.65 10.66 7.80
N ASN A 48 3.32 10.91 6.54
CA ASN A 48 4.27 11.37 5.54
C ASN A 48 4.88 12.75 5.87
N LYS A 49 4.14 13.58 6.61
CA LYS A 49 4.64 14.89 7.05
C LYS A 49 5.77 14.79 8.08
N VAL A 50 5.79 13.74 8.88
CA VAL A 50 6.77 13.56 9.96
C VAL A 50 7.82 12.50 9.62
N THR A 51 7.66 11.78 8.52
CA THR A 51 8.60 10.75 8.08
C THR A 51 9.80 11.39 7.38
N ILE A 52 10.98 10.91 7.74
CA ILE A 52 12.21 11.32 7.05
C ILE A 52 12.26 10.62 5.70
N HIS A 53 12.20 11.40 4.63
CA HIS A 53 12.23 10.86 3.27
C HIS A 53 13.65 10.54 2.86
N ASN A 54 13.85 9.34 2.33
CA ASN A 54 15.11 8.89 1.77
C ASN A 54 14.80 8.20 0.44
N THR A 55 14.77 9.00 -0.62
CA THR A 55 14.42 8.51 -1.95
C THR A 55 15.67 8.29 -2.79
N GLY A 56 15.70 7.18 -3.51
CA GLY A 56 16.71 6.95 -4.52
C GLY A 56 16.51 7.91 -5.70
N VAL A 57 17.57 8.11 -6.48
CA VAL A 57 17.51 8.91 -7.70
C VAL A 57 17.18 7.98 -8.86
N GLY A 58 16.06 8.24 -9.54
CA GLY A 58 15.71 7.53 -10.76
C GLY A 58 16.59 7.97 -11.92
N PRO A 59 16.62 7.19 -13.03
CA PRO A 59 17.36 7.59 -14.22
C PRO A 59 16.75 8.86 -14.83
N SER A 60 17.58 9.69 -15.46
CA SER A 60 17.06 10.84 -16.20
C SER A 60 16.24 10.36 -17.40
N ILE A 61 15.26 11.17 -17.82
CA ILE A 61 14.40 10.82 -18.97
C ILE A 61 15.24 10.63 -20.23
N ASP A 62 16.24 11.47 -20.45
CA ASP A 62 17.11 11.40 -21.62
C ASP A 62 17.95 10.12 -21.62
N GLU A 63 18.58 9.77 -20.52
CA GLU A 63 19.34 8.53 -20.38
C GLU A 63 18.45 7.29 -20.54
N PHE A 64 17.27 7.31 -19.95
CA PHE A 64 16.30 6.23 -20.05
C PHE A 64 15.87 6.03 -21.52
N ALA A 65 15.52 7.12 -22.19
CA ALA A 65 15.12 7.07 -23.61
C ALA A 65 16.25 6.57 -24.50
N GLU A 66 17.48 7.01 -24.26
CA GLU A 66 18.67 6.59 -25.03
C GLU A 66 18.95 5.11 -24.84
N ALA A 67 18.84 4.59 -23.62
CA ALA A 67 19.08 3.18 -23.32
C ALA A 67 18.08 2.25 -24.01
N PHE A 68 16.84 2.66 -24.17
CA PHE A 68 15.75 1.83 -24.71
C PHE A 68 15.38 2.16 -26.15
N ALA A 69 15.92 3.24 -26.73
CA ALA A 69 15.62 3.62 -28.11
C ALA A 69 16.11 2.61 -29.12
N GLY A 70 15.44 2.53 -30.28
CA GLY A 70 15.86 1.71 -31.38
C GLY A 70 15.62 0.21 -31.25
N ARG A 71 14.88 -0.21 -30.23
CA ARG A 71 14.51 -1.63 -30.05
C ARG A 71 13.26 -1.96 -30.87
N SER A 72 13.19 -3.19 -31.36
CA SER A 72 12.02 -3.66 -32.13
C SER A 72 10.88 -4.12 -31.23
N ILE A 73 11.19 -4.59 -30.02
CA ILE A 73 10.21 -5.17 -29.10
C ILE A 73 10.48 -4.62 -27.69
N TYR A 74 9.41 -4.23 -27.01
CA TYR A 74 9.44 -3.78 -25.61
C TYR A 74 8.53 -4.66 -24.78
N SER A 75 8.95 -4.93 -23.55
CA SER A 75 8.14 -5.65 -22.57
C SER A 75 8.05 -4.84 -21.29
N VAL A 76 6.87 -4.86 -20.67
CA VAL A 76 6.62 -4.20 -19.37
C VAL A 76 6.03 -5.23 -18.42
N GLY A 77 6.58 -5.33 -17.23
CA GLY A 77 6.05 -6.15 -16.17
C GLY A 77 5.21 -5.33 -15.20
N ASP A 78 4.09 -5.87 -14.80
CA ASP A 78 3.24 -5.27 -13.76
C ASP A 78 3.08 -6.28 -12.62
N LEU A 79 3.54 -5.91 -11.44
CA LEU A 79 3.50 -6.80 -10.28
C LEU A 79 2.10 -6.84 -9.67
N TYR A 80 1.52 -8.01 -9.58
CA TYR A 80 0.26 -8.20 -8.87
C TYR A 80 0.44 -7.92 -7.37
N SER A 81 -0.31 -6.94 -6.84
CA SER A 81 -0.19 -6.51 -5.44
C SER A 81 1.27 -6.25 -5.04
N GLY A 82 1.99 -5.46 -5.86
CA GLY A 82 3.44 -5.30 -5.72
C GLY A 82 3.89 -4.86 -4.35
N TYR A 83 3.26 -3.83 -3.77
CA TYR A 83 3.59 -3.35 -2.42
C TYR A 83 3.25 -4.36 -1.33
N ASP A 84 2.20 -5.15 -1.50
CA ASP A 84 1.80 -6.17 -0.53
C ASP A 84 2.80 -7.32 -0.43
N GLN A 85 3.73 -7.43 -1.37
CA GLN A 85 4.78 -8.46 -1.39
C GLN A 85 6.01 -8.07 -0.57
N PHE A 86 6.10 -6.82 -0.10
CA PHE A 86 7.21 -6.33 0.72
C PHE A 86 6.74 -6.15 2.16
N GLN A 87 7.45 -6.76 3.09
CA GLN A 87 7.15 -6.64 4.51
C GLN A 87 7.59 -5.27 5.05
N LEU A 88 6.78 -4.72 5.94
CA LEU A 88 7.12 -3.50 6.66
C LEU A 88 7.84 -3.89 7.95
N ALA A 89 8.90 -3.15 8.29
CA ALA A 89 9.62 -3.37 9.54
C ALA A 89 8.66 -3.31 10.75
N VAL A 90 8.81 -4.25 11.69
CA VAL A 90 7.87 -4.38 12.82
C VAL A 90 7.79 -3.07 13.62
N GLU A 91 8.92 -2.42 13.84
CA GLU A 91 8.99 -1.15 14.57
C GLU A 91 8.31 0.02 13.85
N SER A 92 8.01 -0.11 12.56
CA SER A 92 7.33 0.92 11.77
C SER A 92 5.85 0.65 11.55
N ARG A 93 5.34 -0.49 12.01
CA ARG A 93 3.94 -0.89 11.74
C ARG A 93 2.92 -0.08 12.52
N ASP A 94 3.25 0.37 13.72
CA ASP A 94 2.34 1.12 14.58
C ASP A 94 1.86 2.44 13.97
N ILE A 95 2.70 3.11 13.18
CA ILE A 95 2.32 4.35 12.50
C ILE A 95 1.31 4.13 11.36
N THR A 96 1.10 2.88 10.95
CA THR A 96 0.12 2.52 9.91
C THR A 96 -1.23 2.08 10.48
N THR A 97 -1.42 2.17 11.78
CA THR A 97 -2.64 1.71 12.46
C THR A 97 -3.88 2.42 11.93
N MET A 98 -4.95 1.66 11.76
CA MET A 98 -6.27 2.15 11.34
C MET A 98 -7.35 1.57 12.22
N ARG A 99 -8.43 2.34 12.42
CA ARG A 99 -9.64 1.84 13.08
C ARG A 99 -10.62 1.37 12.02
N THR A 100 -10.90 0.07 12.01
CA THR A 100 -11.79 -0.55 11.03
C THR A 100 -12.97 -1.24 11.74
N PRO A 101 -14.00 -1.70 10.99
CA PRO A 101 -15.06 -2.52 11.58
C PRO A 101 -14.55 -3.80 12.27
N LEU A 102 -13.33 -4.26 11.95
CA LEU A 102 -12.69 -5.40 12.64
C LEU A 102 -11.89 -4.95 13.88
N GLY A 103 -11.91 -3.67 14.23
CA GLY A 103 -11.11 -3.07 15.29
C GLY A 103 -9.88 -2.36 14.77
N LEU A 104 -8.89 -2.15 15.64
CA LEU A 104 -7.61 -1.57 15.23
C LEU A 104 -6.77 -2.61 14.51
N VAL A 105 -6.23 -2.25 13.36
CA VAL A 105 -5.32 -3.08 12.59
C VAL A 105 -4.14 -2.24 12.10
N TRP A 106 -3.02 -2.87 11.84
CA TRP A 106 -1.87 -2.21 11.23
C TRP A 106 -1.43 -2.96 9.97
N MET A 107 -0.64 -2.28 9.14
CA MET A 107 -0.07 -2.89 7.94
C MET A 107 1.16 -3.71 8.30
N CYS A 108 1.19 -4.94 7.81
CA CYS A 108 2.38 -5.79 7.89
C CYS A 108 3.25 -5.68 6.63
N THR A 109 2.72 -5.06 5.59
CA THR A 109 3.38 -4.85 4.31
C THR A 109 3.40 -3.35 3.97
N LEU A 110 4.08 -2.98 2.90
CA LEU A 110 4.14 -1.58 2.46
C LEU A 110 2.74 -1.06 2.17
N PRO A 111 2.39 0.10 2.72
CA PRO A 111 1.07 0.71 2.49
C PRO A 111 0.92 1.34 1.11
#